data_7dc1963562e6894a087e34f66c03d6fb
#
_entry.id   7dc1963562e6894a087e34f66c03d6fb
#
_cell.length_a   1.000
_cell.length_b   1.000
_cell.length_c   1.000
_cell.angle_alpha   90.00
_cell.angle_beta   90.00
_cell.angle_gamma   90.00
#
_symmetry.space_group_name_H-M   'P 1'
#
loop_
_entity.id
_entity.type
_entity.pdbx_description
1 polymer ?
#
loop_
_entity_poly.entity_id
_entity_poly.type
_entity_poly.pdbx_seq_one_letter_code
_entity_poly.pdbx_strand_id
1 'polypeptide(L)'
;FLCVSGAEDLYVDLGHCGRKNVRMAWFSVKVCLLANYFGQAAYLLSTNYSATKNPFFAIVPDSFIVFQVVLATLAAIIASQSLITGSFTLISEAIKLNLFPKLMIKYPTELKGQVYVSAVNIILFICSSCVVLFFRTSSNMEAAYGLSISVTMFVTPLLLSVYLYKVKNKKVPAKTKIIVVIIENC
;
A
#
# COMPACT_ATOMS: atom_id res chain seq x y z
N PHE A 1 8.66 -2.44 10.54
CA PHE A 1 7.63 -3.07 9.69
C PHE A 1 7.27 -2.17 8.50
N LEU A 2 6.87 -0.93 8.72
CA LEU A 2 6.48 0.00 7.65
C LEU A 2 7.60 0.23 6.59
N CYS A 3 8.86 0.15 6.96
CA CYS A 3 10.00 0.29 6.04
C CYS A 3 10.18 -0.90 5.07
N VAL A 4 9.59 -2.05 5.37
CA VAL A 4 9.74 -3.29 4.60
C VAL A 4 8.46 -3.64 3.84
N SER A 5 7.32 -3.01 4.19
CA SER A 5 6.02 -3.19 3.55
C SER A 5 5.82 -2.23 2.36
N GLY A 6 4.85 -2.51 1.50
CA GLY A 6 4.44 -1.64 0.38
C GLY A 6 4.78 -2.17 -1.00
N ALA A 7 5.46 -3.30 -1.12
CA ALA A 7 5.69 -3.95 -2.42
C ALA A 7 4.38 -4.48 -3.05
N GLU A 8 3.39 -4.78 -2.23
CA GLU A 8 2.08 -5.27 -2.66
C GLU A 8 1.34 -4.25 -3.54
N ASP A 9 1.37 -2.97 -3.16
CA ASP A 9 0.76 -1.88 -3.93
C ASP A 9 1.42 -1.73 -5.32
N LEU A 10 2.73 -1.92 -5.38
CA LEU A 10 3.47 -1.91 -6.66
C LEU A 10 3.01 -3.03 -7.59
N TYR A 11 2.70 -4.22 -7.08
CA TYR A 11 2.23 -5.34 -7.89
C TYR A 11 0.85 -5.09 -8.49
N VAL A 12 -0.04 -4.41 -7.76
CA VAL A 12 -1.37 -4.03 -8.27
C VAL A 12 -1.21 -3.08 -9.47
N ASP A 13 -0.35 -2.07 -9.37
CA ASP A 13 -0.12 -1.10 -10.43
C ASP A 13 0.60 -1.70 -11.65
N LEU A 14 1.46 -2.69 -11.47
CA LEU A 14 2.13 -3.41 -12.56
C LEU A 14 1.14 -4.06 -13.55
N GLY A 15 0.00 -4.53 -13.05
CA GLY A 15 -1.05 -5.12 -13.87
C GLY A 15 -1.72 -4.11 -14.81
N HIS A 16 -1.79 -2.84 -14.42
CA HIS A 16 -2.50 -1.79 -15.16
C HIS A 16 -1.59 -0.97 -16.10
N CYS A 17 -0.38 -0.66 -15.66
CA CYS A 17 0.51 0.28 -16.36
C CYS A 17 1.50 -0.36 -17.35
N GLY A 18 1.66 -1.67 -17.31
CA GLY A 18 2.62 -2.40 -18.14
C GLY A 18 4.08 -2.29 -17.66
N ARG A 19 4.80 -3.40 -17.78
CA ARG A 19 6.16 -3.58 -17.23
C ARG A 19 7.19 -2.53 -17.66
N LYS A 20 7.12 -2.06 -18.92
CA LYS A 20 8.12 -1.11 -19.45
C LYS A 20 7.98 0.28 -18.83
N ASN A 21 6.76 0.76 -18.69
CA ASN A 21 6.46 2.08 -18.12
C ASN A 21 6.80 2.13 -16.64
N VAL A 22 6.43 1.09 -15.90
CA VAL A 22 6.74 0.97 -14.46
C VAL A 22 8.26 0.93 -14.23
N ARG A 23 9.03 0.20 -15.04
CA ARG A 23 10.50 0.16 -14.91
C ARG A 23 11.13 1.54 -15.08
N MET A 24 10.67 2.32 -16.05
CA MET A 24 11.21 3.66 -16.32
C MET A 24 10.85 4.64 -15.19
N ALA A 25 9.59 4.64 -14.74
CA ALA A 25 9.14 5.46 -13.62
C ALA A 25 9.85 5.08 -12.32
N TRP A 26 10.01 3.78 -12.05
CA TRP A 26 10.65 3.27 -10.85
C TRP A 26 12.12 3.68 -10.70
N PHE A 27 12.84 3.77 -11.79
CA PHE A 27 14.23 4.25 -11.75
C PHE A 27 14.30 5.70 -11.24
N SER A 28 13.48 6.60 -11.78
CA SER A 28 13.42 8.01 -11.36
C SER A 28 12.96 8.15 -9.91
N VAL A 29 11.89 7.43 -9.53
CA VAL A 29 11.36 7.43 -8.16
C VAL A 29 12.40 6.94 -7.15
N LYS A 30 13.15 5.88 -7.48
CA LYS A 30 14.17 5.31 -6.61
C LYS A 30 15.29 6.30 -6.30
N VAL A 31 15.76 7.03 -7.29
CA VAL A 31 16.81 8.06 -7.09
C VAL A 31 16.28 9.19 -6.18
N CYS A 32 15.08 9.67 -6.43
CA CYS A 32 14.46 10.72 -5.61
C CYS A 32 14.21 10.26 -4.16
N LEU A 33 13.75 9.01 -3.97
CA LEU A 33 13.54 8.44 -2.63
C LEU A 33 14.84 8.32 -1.85
N LEU A 34 15.90 7.80 -2.46
CA LEU A 34 17.20 7.69 -1.81
C LEU A 34 17.74 9.04 -1.41
N ALA A 35 17.66 10.04 -2.30
CA ALA A 35 18.06 11.41 -1.99
C ALA A 35 17.28 11.99 -0.80
N ASN A 36 15.96 11.76 -0.76
CA ASN A 36 15.13 12.21 0.35
C ASN A 36 15.49 11.53 1.68
N TYR A 37 15.70 10.21 1.67
CA TYR A 37 16.09 9.47 2.88
C TYR A 37 17.45 9.92 3.41
N PHE A 38 18.44 10.10 2.54
CA PHE A 38 19.74 10.64 2.95
C PHE A 38 19.63 12.06 3.49
N GLY A 39 18.81 12.91 2.90
CA GLY A 39 18.54 14.26 3.38
C GLY A 39 17.93 14.25 4.79
N GLN A 40 16.91 13.42 5.02
CA GLN A 40 16.28 13.30 6.34
C GLN A 40 17.24 12.73 7.38
N ALA A 41 18.04 11.73 7.02
CA ALA A 41 19.06 11.17 7.92
C ALA A 41 20.11 12.21 8.30
N ALA A 42 20.62 12.97 7.33
CA ALA A 42 21.58 14.05 7.58
C ALA A 42 21.02 15.13 8.50
N TYR A 43 19.75 15.52 8.31
CA TYR A 43 19.08 16.48 9.18
C TYR A 43 18.96 15.95 10.62
N LEU A 44 18.55 14.71 10.82
CA LEU A 44 18.44 14.10 12.15
C LEU A 44 19.79 14.00 12.86
N LEU A 45 20.85 13.67 12.14
CA LEU A 45 22.20 13.62 12.67
C LEU A 45 22.70 15.04 13.08
N SER A 46 22.42 16.05 12.27
CA SER A 46 22.82 17.43 12.58
C SER A 46 22.09 18.03 13.78
N THR A 47 20.86 17.54 14.05
CA THR A 47 19.99 18.03 15.15
C THR A 47 20.11 17.15 16.41
N ASN A 48 21.07 16.21 16.47
CA ASN A 48 21.26 15.29 17.60
C ASN A 48 19.98 14.57 18.04
N TYR A 49 19.16 14.16 17.10
CA TYR A 49 17.85 13.50 17.32
C TYR A 49 16.83 14.32 18.14
N SER A 50 17.08 15.60 18.39
CA SER A 50 16.18 16.49 19.15
C SER A 50 15.10 17.14 18.30
N ALA A 51 14.81 16.59 17.12
CA ALA A 51 13.82 17.16 16.20
C ALA A 51 12.41 17.05 16.80
N THR A 52 11.89 18.13 17.31
CA THR A 52 10.48 18.26 17.74
C THR A 52 9.53 18.38 16.54
N LYS A 53 10.05 18.68 15.34
CA LYS A 53 9.28 18.81 14.09
C LYS A 53 9.51 17.59 13.20
N ASN A 54 8.52 17.26 12.38
CA ASN A 54 8.63 16.20 11.40
C ASN A 54 9.80 16.52 10.42
N PRO A 55 10.82 15.64 10.30
CA PRO A 55 12.01 15.88 9.49
C PRO A 55 11.70 16.20 8.02
N PHE A 56 10.63 15.64 7.48
CA PHE A 56 10.21 15.85 6.10
C PHE A 56 9.90 17.32 5.78
N PHE A 57 9.25 18.02 6.71
CA PHE A 57 8.94 19.44 6.55
C PHE A 57 10.07 20.35 7.04
N ALA A 58 10.89 19.89 7.99
CA ALA A 58 11.93 20.70 8.60
C ALA A 58 13.15 20.93 7.71
N ILE A 59 13.38 20.08 6.70
CA ILE A 59 14.49 20.22 5.74
C ILE A 59 14.25 21.37 4.75
N VAL A 60 12.98 21.72 4.51
CA VAL A 60 12.60 22.68 3.48
C VAL A 60 12.63 24.11 4.03
N PRO A 61 13.22 25.08 3.30
CA PRO A 61 13.17 26.49 3.66
C PRO A 61 11.73 26.99 3.80
N ASP A 62 11.48 27.89 4.75
CA ASP A 62 10.14 28.41 5.06
C ASP A 62 9.37 28.94 3.83
N SER A 63 10.09 29.50 2.87
CA SER A 63 9.49 30.00 1.62
C SER A 63 8.85 28.92 0.74
N PHE A 64 9.29 27.66 0.87
CA PHE A 64 8.80 26.53 0.04
C PHE A 64 7.89 25.58 0.78
N ILE A 65 7.65 25.78 2.07
CA ILE A 65 6.81 24.88 2.89
C ILE A 65 5.39 24.76 2.32
N VAL A 66 4.76 25.87 1.91
CA VAL A 66 3.40 25.86 1.35
C VAL A 66 3.35 25.02 0.07
N PHE A 67 4.32 25.15 -0.80
CA PHE A 67 4.41 24.38 -2.03
C PHE A 67 4.57 22.87 -1.74
N GLN A 68 5.41 22.52 -0.76
CA GLN A 68 5.60 21.13 -0.35
C GLN A 68 4.34 20.52 0.25
N VAL A 69 3.60 21.27 1.07
CA VAL A 69 2.32 20.82 1.64
C VAL A 69 1.30 20.56 0.54
N VAL A 70 1.19 21.45 -0.45
CA VAL A 70 0.30 21.25 -1.60
C VAL A 70 0.68 19.99 -2.39
N LEU A 71 1.97 19.80 -2.69
CA LEU A 71 2.44 18.59 -3.38
C LEU A 71 2.17 17.32 -2.57
N ALA A 72 2.44 17.33 -1.27
CA ALA A 72 2.16 16.19 -0.40
C ALA A 72 0.67 15.86 -0.35
N THR A 73 -0.20 16.86 -0.33
CA THR A 73 -1.65 16.69 -0.36
C THR A 73 -2.12 16.08 -1.68
N LEU A 74 -1.61 16.57 -2.82
CA LEU A 74 -1.90 16.00 -4.13
C LEU A 74 -1.43 14.54 -4.23
N ALA A 75 -0.23 14.24 -3.75
CA ALA A 75 0.28 12.88 -3.70
C ALA A 75 -0.60 11.96 -2.84
N ALA A 76 -1.07 12.42 -1.68
CA ALA A 76 -1.98 11.68 -0.81
C ALA A 76 -3.34 11.40 -1.49
N ILE A 77 -3.88 12.36 -2.25
CA ILE A 77 -5.11 12.17 -3.03
C ILE A 77 -4.92 11.08 -4.09
N ILE A 78 -3.83 11.11 -4.83
CA ILE A 78 -3.53 10.10 -5.87
C ILE A 78 -3.35 8.72 -5.24
N ALA A 79 -2.62 8.63 -4.14
CA ALA A 79 -2.43 7.37 -3.42
C ALA A 79 -3.76 6.80 -2.88
N SER A 80 -4.66 7.64 -2.37
CA SER A 80 -5.97 7.19 -1.89
C SER A 80 -6.84 6.63 -3.03
N GLN A 81 -6.78 7.22 -4.21
CA GLN A 81 -7.50 6.71 -5.39
C GLN A 81 -6.99 5.33 -5.82
N SER A 82 -5.69 5.10 -5.76
CA SER A 82 -5.09 3.78 -6.06
C SER A 82 -5.60 2.71 -5.09
N LEU A 83 -5.62 3.01 -3.79
CA LEU A 83 -6.14 2.10 -2.76
C LEU A 83 -7.63 1.77 -2.95
N ILE A 84 -8.45 2.77 -3.29
CA ILE A 84 -9.88 2.57 -3.56
C ILE A 84 -10.07 1.66 -4.78
N THR A 85 -9.33 1.90 -5.85
CA THR A 85 -9.37 1.08 -7.08
C THR A 85 -8.93 -0.35 -6.80
N GLY A 86 -7.84 -0.54 -6.03
CA GLY A 86 -7.38 -1.85 -5.58
C GLY A 86 -8.44 -2.59 -4.76
N SER A 87 -9.14 -1.90 -3.86
CA SER A 87 -10.23 -2.48 -3.08
C SER A 87 -11.40 -2.95 -3.94
N PHE A 88 -11.77 -2.19 -4.96
CA PHE A 88 -12.83 -2.59 -5.89
C PHE A 88 -12.46 -3.83 -6.70
N THR A 89 -11.22 -3.92 -7.19
CA THR A 89 -10.75 -5.09 -7.93
C THR A 89 -10.72 -6.34 -7.07
N LEU A 90 -10.22 -6.25 -5.82
CA LEU A 90 -10.21 -7.37 -4.87
C LEU A 90 -11.63 -7.88 -4.58
N ILE A 91 -12.57 -6.99 -4.32
CA ILE A 91 -13.96 -7.38 -4.05
C ILE A 91 -14.64 -7.95 -5.29
N SER A 92 -14.37 -7.41 -6.47
CA SER A 92 -14.86 -7.97 -7.73
C SER A 92 -14.37 -9.41 -7.93
N GLU A 93 -13.11 -9.69 -7.65
CA GLU A 93 -12.57 -11.05 -7.73
C GLU A 93 -13.17 -11.96 -6.64
N ALA A 94 -13.37 -11.46 -5.41
CA ALA A 94 -14.01 -12.21 -4.34
C ALA A 94 -15.45 -12.59 -4.68
N ILE A 95 -16.22 -11.71 -5.35
CA ILE A 95 -17.56 -11.99 -5.84
C ILE A 95 -17.53 -13.07 -6.93
N LYS A 96 -16.59 -13.01 -7.88
CA LYS A 96 -16.42 -14.03 -8.93
C LYS A 96 -16.12 -15.41 -8.35
N LEU A 97 -15.35 -15.45 -7.25
CA LEU A 97 -15.03 -16.68 -6.52
C LEU A 97 -16.15 -17.16 -5.58
N ASN A 98 -17.32 -16.51 -5.57
CA ASN A 98 -18.44 -16.77 -4.65
C ASN A 98 -18.06 -16.69 -3.15
N LEU A 99 -17.02 -15.93 -2.80
CA LEU A 99 -16.63 -15.68 -1.41
C LEU A 99 -17.41 -14.51 -0.80
N PHE A 100 -17.98 -13.65 -1.63
CA PHE A 100 -18.73 -12.47 -1.22
C PHE A 100 -20.13 -12.45 -1.84
N PRO A 101 -21.14 -11.88 -1.17
CA PRO A 101 -22.49 -11.77 -1.75
C PRO A 101 -22.44 -10.96 -3.06
N LYS A 102 -23.33 -11.28 -3.99
CA LYS A 102 -23.41 -10.61 -5.29
C LYS A 102 -23.82 -9.15 -5.11
N LEU A 103 -22.85 -8.26 -5.13
CA LEU A 103 -23.03 -6.82 -5.14
C LEU A 103 -23.17 -6.32 -6.58
N MET A 104 -23.89 -5.20 -6.76
CA MET A 104 -24.06 -4.61 -8.07
C MET A 104 -22.74 -3.93 -8.52
N ILE A 105 -22.09 -4.53 -9.51
CA ILE A 105 -20.84 -4.04 -10.09
C ILE A 105 -21.18 -3.18 -11.30
N LYS A 106 -20.68 -1.96 -11.32
CA LYS A 106 -20.78 -1.06 -12.49
C LYS A 106 -19.44 -1.00 -13.20
N TYR A 107 -19.47 -1.11 -14.51
CA TYR A 107 -18.30 -0.93 -15.38
C TYR A 107 -18.42 0.44 -16.05
N PRO A 108 -17.74 1.48 -15.54
CA PRO A 108 -17.88 2.84 -16.06
C PRO A 108 -17.26 3.03 -17.45
N THR A 109 -16.36 2.12 -17.86
CA THR A 109 -15.64 2.22 -19.13
C THR A 109 -15.54 0.85 -19.79
N GLU A 110 -15.45 0.80 -21.14
CA GLU A 110 -15.22 -0.44 -21.89
C GLU A 110 -13.80 -1.03 -21.68
N LEU A 111 -12.91 -0.29 -21.03
CA LEU A 111 -11.58 -0.75 -20.68
C LEU A 111 -11.64 -1.82 -19.59
N LYS A 112 -11.14 -3.00 -19.90
CA LYS A 112 -11.04 -4.12 -18.96
C LYS A 112 -10.18 -3.69 -17.75
N GLY A 113 -10.78 -3.65 -16.57
CA GLY A 113 -10.08 -3.39 -15.32
C GLY A 113 -10.65 -2.24 -14.47
N GLN A 114 -11.48 -1.36 -15.04
CA GLN A 114 -12.15 -0.33 -14.24
C GLN A 114 -13.47 -0.88 -13.70
N VAL A 115 -13.49 -1.12 -12.41
CA VAL A 115 -14.64 -1.67 -11.67
C VAL A 115 -15.07 -0.66 -10.63
N TYR A 116 -16.35 -0.38 -10.52
CA TYR A 116 -16.92 0.47 -9.49
C TYR A 116 -18.00 -0.27 -8.70
N VAL A 117 -17.83 -0.34 -7.38
CA VAL A 117 -18.78 -0.98 -6.46
C VAL A 117 -19.28 0.05 -5.44
N SER A 118 -20.48 0.57 -5.65
CA SER A 118 -21.04 1.65 -4.83
C SER A 118 -21.10 1.32 -3.33
N ALA A 119 -21.49 0.10 -2.98
CA ALA A 119 -21.58 -0.34 -1.59
C ALA A 119 -20.20 -0.29 -0.89
N VAL A 120 -19.17 -0.73 -1.58
CA VAL A 120 -17.79 -0.71 -1.03
C VAL A 120 -17.29 0.70 -0.84
N ASN A 121 -17.58 1.61 -1.76
CA ASN A 121 -17.21 3.01 -1.63
C ASN A 121 -17.82 3.66 -0.38
N ILE A 122 -19.09 3.39 -0.11
CA ILE A 122 -19.78 3.90 1.09
C ILE A 122 -19.16 3.32 2.36
N ILE A 123 -18.89 2.02 2.38
CA ILE A 123 -18.25 1.35 3.53
C ILE A 123 -16.87 1.94 3.79
N LEU A 124 -16.05 2.10 2.76
CA LEU A 124 -14.72 2.70 2.88
C LEU A 124 -14.79 4.13 3.41
N PHE A 125 -15.73 4.93 2.93
CA PHE A 125 -15.94 6.29 3.41
C PHE A 125 -16.31 6.32 4.90
N ILE A 126 -17.27 5.50 5.32
CA ILE A 126 -17.69 5.42 6.72
C ILE A 126 -16.53 4.93 7.59
N CYS A 127 -15.86 3.85 7.21
CA CYS A 127 -14.73 3.30 7.97
C CYS A 127 -13.57 4.30 8.10
N SER A 128 -13.19 4.97 7.02
CA SER A 128 -12.12 5.97 7.05
C SER A 128 -12.47 7.16 7.93
N SER A 129 -13.73 7.64 7.86
CA SER A 129 -14.22 8.72 8.72
C SER A 129 -14.21 8.30 10.20
N CYS A 130 -14.65 7.09 10.52
CA CYS A 130 -14.60 6.57 11.89
C CYS A 130 -13.15 6.48 12.41
N VAL A 131 -12.20 6.00 11.60
CA VAL A 131 -10.78 5.92 11.97
C VAL A 131 -10.22 7.31 12.29
N VAL A 132 -10.49 8.31 11.45
CA VAL A 132 -10.03 9.69 11.67
C VAL A 132 -10.62 10.27 12.95
N LEU A 133 -11.90 10.08 13.19
CA LEU A 133 -12.58 10.58 14.40
C LEU A 133 -12.09 9.89 15.67
N PHE A 134 -11.76 8.59 15.60
CA PHE A 134 -11.32 7.82 16.75
C PHE A 134 -9.88 8.13 17.15
N PHE A 135 -8.96 8.12 16.19
CA PHE A 135 -7.53 8.26 16.49
C PHE A 135 -7.06 9.72 16.64
N ARG A 136 -7.65 10.67 15.94
CA ARG A 136 -7.40 12.12 15.99
C ARG A 136 -5.96 12.59 15.80
N THR A 137 -4.97 11.78 16.15
CA THR A 137 -3.54 12.08 16.06
C THR A 137 -2.85 11.15 15.06
N SER A 138 -1.92 11.71 14.25
CA SER A 138 -1.18 10.96 13.23
C SER A 138 -0.41 9.79 13.83
N SER A 139 0.24 9.99 14.98
CA SER A 139 1.03 8.95 15.65
C SER A 139 0.21 7.71 16.03
N ASN A 140 -1.02 7.90 16.53
CA ASN A 140 -1.90 6.80 16.88
C ASN A 140 -2.41 6.06 15.62
N MET A 141 -2.66 6.81 14.54
CA MET A 141 -3.04 6.22 13.25
C MET A 141 -1.91 5.37 12.67
N GLU A 142 -0.65 5.84 12.74
CA GLU A 142 0.53 5.10 12.29
C GLU A 142 0.72 3.80 13.08
N ALA A 143 0.50 3.83 14.40
CA ALA A 143 0.57 2.64 15.24
C ALA A 143 -0.50 1.61 14.88
N ALA A 144 -1.75 2.05 14.67
CA ALA A 144 -2.85 1.18 14.26
C ALA A 144 -2.63 0.59 12.86
N TYR A 145 -2.10 1.39 11.94
CA TYR A 145 -1.72 0.94 10.59
C TYR A 145 -0.60 -0.10 10.63
N GLY A 146 0.45 0.15 11.42
CA GLY A 146 1.55 -0.80 11.62
C GLY A 146 1.07 -2.14 12.19
N LEU A 147 0.14 -2.11 13.14
CA LEU A 147 -0.47 -3.33 13.68
C LEU A 147 -1.26 -4.09 12.62
N SER A 148 -2.07 -3.40 11.83
CA SER A 148 -2.87 -4.00 10.76
C SER A 148 -1.99 -4.70 9.71
N ILE A 149 -0.89 -4.06 9.29
CA ILE A 149 0.07 -4.65 8.36
C ILE A 149 0.73 -5.89 8.99
N SER A 150 1.14 -5.82 10.26
CA SER A 150 1.78 -6.95 10.94
C SER A 150 0.86 -8.18 10.98
N VAL A 151 -0.43 -7.98 11.26
CA VAL A 151 -1.44 -9.05 11.25
C VAL A 151 -1.59 -9.63 9.84
N THR A 152 -1.69 -8.80 8.81
CA THR A 152 -1.81 -9.24 7.42
C THR A 152 -0.59 -10.03 6.98
N MET A 153 0.61 -9.54 7.29
CA MET A 153 1.87 -10.23 7.00
C MET A 153 2.01 -11.58 7.72
N PHE A 154 1.37 -11.74 8.87
CA PHE A 154 1.35 -13.03 9.57
C PHE A 154 0.32 -14.00 8.99
N VAL A 155 -0.85 -13.50 8.61
CA VAL A 155 -1.95 -14.33 8.07
C VAL A 155 -1.62 -14.86 6.67
N THR A 156 -0.99 -14.05 5.80
CA THR A 156 -0.69 -14.42 4.42
C THR A 156 0.21 -15.66 4.31
N PRO A 157 1.39 -15.74 4.98
CA PRO A 157 2.23 -16.93 4.94
C PRO A 157 1.58 -18.14 5.63
N LEU A 158 0.74 -17.92 6.63
CA LEU A 158 0.00 -18.99 7.27
C LEU A 158 -1.01 -19.61 6.30
N LEU A 159 -1.78 -18.82 5.58
CA LEU A 159 -2.70 -19.29 4.54
C LEU A 159 -1.95 -20.00 3.42
N LEU A 160 -0.80 -19.46 2.97
CA LEU A 160 0.01 -20.08 1.96
C LEU A 160 0.56 -21.43 2.43
N SER A 161 1.02 -21.52 3.66
CA SER A 161 1.53 -22.78 4.26
C SER A 161 0.44 -23.85 4.29
N VAL A 162 -0.79 -23.49 4.70
CA VAL A 162 -1.95 -24.38 4.67
C VAL A 162 -2.29 -24.82 3.26
N TYR A 163 -2.27 -23.88 2.30
CA TYR A 163 -2.51 -24.20 0.90
C TYR A 163 -1.47 -25.17 0.34
N LEU A 164 -0.17 -24.92 0.58
CA LEU A 164 0.90 -25.79 0.15
C LEU A 164 0.84 -27.16 0.82
N TYR A 165 0.41 -27.24 2.08
CA TYR A 165 0.19 -28.51 2.77
C TYR A 165 -0.95 -29.31 2.12
N LYS A 166 -2.08 -28.68 1.80
CA LYS A 166 -3.21 -29.32 1.09
C LYS A 166 -2.88 -29.74 -0.33
N VAL A 167 -2.09 -28.95 -1.06
CA VAL A 167 -1.68 -29.23 -2.44
C VAL A 167 -0.55 -30.28 -2.49
N LYS A 168 -0.06 -30.78 -1.35
CA LYS A 168 1.02 -31.78 -1.25
C LYS A 168 0.77 -33.06 -2.06
N ASN A 169 -0.46 -33.34 -2.50
CA ASN A 169 -0.79 -34.46 -3.35
C ASN A 169 -0.59 -34.24 -4.85
N LYS A 170 -0.22 -33.04 -5.32
CA LYS A 170 0.13 -32.77 -6.72
C LYS A 170 1.54 -32.17 -6.80
N LYS A 171 2.49 -33.00 -7.23
CA LYS A 171 3.87 -32.76 -7.75
C LYS A 171 4.41 -31.31 -7.81
N VAL A 172 4.52 -30.59 -6.69
CA VAL A 172 5.29 -29.36 -6.63
C VAL A 172 6.58 -29.64 -5.85
N PRO A 173 7.78 -29.41 -6.44
CA PRO A 173 9.06 -29.70 -5.78
C PRO A 173 9.23 -28.86 -4.50
N ALA A 174 9.76 -29.48 -3.45
CA ALA A 174 9.92 -28.87 -2.13
C ALA A 174 10.69 -27.54 -2.14
N LYS A 175 11.66 -27.39 -3.07
CA LYS A 175 12.44 -26.16 -3.25
C LYS A 175 11.56 -24.95 -3.63
N THR A 176 10.60 -25.13 -4.51
CA THR A 176 9.68 -24.05 -4.92
C THR A 176 8.78 -23.60 -3.77
N LYS A 177 8.43 -24.50 -2.85
CA LYS A 177 7.64 -24.18 -1.66
C LYS A 177 8.37 -23.26 -0.69
N ILE A 178 9.65 -23.52 -0.46
CA ILE A 178 10.50 -22.72 0.42
C ILE A 178 10.77 -21.34 -0.18
N ILE A 179 11.05 -21.28 -1.49
CA ILE A 179 11.31 -20.01 -2.19
C ILE A 179 10.10 -19.10 -2.16
N VAL A 180 8.89 -19.62 -2.38
CA VAL A 180 7.67 -18.81 -2.36
C VAL A 180 7.40 -18.27 -0.95
N VAL A 181 7.59 -19.08 0.11
CA VAL A 181 7.45 -18.61 1.51
C VAL A 181 8.49 -17.56 1.88
N ILE A 182 9.72 -17.67 1.36
CA ILE A 182 10.79 -16.68 1.61
C ILE A 182 10.51 -15.37 0.87
N ILE A 183 10.05 -15.43 -0.38
CA ILE A 183 9.76 -14.23 -1.19
C ILE A 183 8.58 -13.42 -0.64
N GLU A 184 7.58 -14.07 -0.04
CA GLU A 184 6.45 -13.37 0.59
C GLU A 184 6.78 -12.77 1.96
N ASN A 185 7.86 -13.23 2.62
CA ASN A 185 8.30 -12.68 3.91
C ASN A 185 9.43 -11.64 3.79
N CYS A 186 9.93 -11.34 2.57
CA CYS A 186 10.85 -10.26 2.28
C CYS A 186 10.15 -9.09 1.62
#